data_f6db6c3c7c0dca166aa5b272f0633624
#
_entry.id   f6db6c3c7c0dca166aa5b272f0633624
#
_cell.length_a   1.000
_cell.length_b   1.000
_cell.length_c   1.000
_cell.angle_alpha   90.00
_cell.angle_beta   90.00
_cell.angle_gamma   90.00
#
_symmetry.space_group_name_H-M   'P 1'
#
loop_
_entity.id
_entity.type
_entity.pdbx_description
1 polymer ?
#
loop_
_entity_poly.entity_id
_entity_poly.type
_entity_poly.pdbx_seq_one_letter_code
_entity_poly.pdbx_strand_id
1 'polypeptide(L)'
;AESQPADAITPNHLRSASEMADLEFTEIEYELMRGAIQRNRERYAALRDLPIPNDTEPAVTFQPFMVGDRPMGAATPQSTLPIRGPELPEVPDSIEDLAFQPVTVLSRLVERREVTSTDLTTMYLNRLNRYGDTLNCVITLTSDLALSQAARADQEIQAGRYRGPLHGIPWGAKDLFATRGARTTWGAKPYEFQIIDSDATVVQRLQDAGAVLVAKLSMGALAQGGVWFGGSTRNPWDVSRSSSGSSAGPAAATAAGLVGFSIGTE
;
A
#
# COMPACT_ATOMS: atom_id res chain seq x y z
N ALA A 1 -44.06 -35.54 -4.75
CA ALA A 1 -42.65 -35.19 -4.77
C ALA A 1 -42.56 -33.68 -4.49
N GLU A 2 -42.21 -33.31 -3.29
CA GLU A 2 -41.91 -31.90 -2.95
C GLU A 2 -40.69 -31.48 -3.79
N SER A 3 -40.84 -30.44 -4.59
CA SER A 3 -39.74 -29.87 -5.33
C SER A 3 -38.72 -29.31 -4.32
N GLN A 4 -37.54 -29.90 -4.26
CA GLN A 4 -36.45 -29.31 -3.50
C GLN A 4 -36.24 -27.85 -3.96
N PRO A 5 -36.06 -26.91 -3.05
CA PRO A 5 -35.74 -25.54 -3.44
C PRO A 5 -34.51 -25.55 -4.33
N ALA A 6 -34.53 -24.74 -5.40
CA ALA A 6 -33.45 -24.65 -6.42
C ALA A 6 -32.03 -24.38 -5.86
N ASP A 7 -31.97 -24.09 -4.58
CA ASP A 7 -30.77 -23.68 -3.85
C ASP A 7 -30.33 -24.70 -2.76
N ALA A 8 -30.87 -25.90 -2.75
CA ALA A 8 -30.51 -26.89 -1.76
C ALA A 8 -29.19 -27.60 -2.07
N ILE A 9 -28.36 -27.83 -1.02
CA ILE A 9 -27.14 -28.66 -1.14
C ILE A 9 -27.55 -30.10 -1.40
N THR A 10 -27.04 -30.71 -2.45
CA THR A 10 -27.26 -32.11 -2.83
C THR A 10 -26.00 -32.94 -2.56
N PRO A 11 -26.11 -34.30 -2.40
CA PRO A 11 -24.94 -35.17 -2.32
C PRO A 11 -23.97 -35.01 -3.52
N ASN A 12 -24.48 -34.73 -4.72
CA ASN A 12 -23.67 -34.50 -5.89
C ASN A 12 -22.80 -33.23 -5.75
N HIS A 13 -23.33 -32.16 -5.15
CA HIS A 13 -22.53 -30.97 -4.87
C HIS A 13 -21.38 -31.29 -3.90
N LEU A 14 -21.65 -32.11 -2.88
CA LEU A 14 -20.64 -32.50 -1.90
C LEU A 14 -19.58 -33.41 -2.53
N ARG A 15 -19.98 -34.35 -3.39
CA ARG A 15 -19.06 -35.24 -4.11
C ARG A 15 -18.12 -34.42 -4.99
N SER A 16 -18.64 -33.51 -5.80
CA SER A 16 -17.78 -32.67 -6.65
C SER A 16 -16.83 -31.76 -5.84
N ALA A 17 -17.27 -31.28 -4.68
CA ALA A 17 -16.42 -30.49 -3.80
C ALA A 17 -15.31 -31.32 -3.13
N SER A 18 -15.62 -32.55 -2.69
CA SER A 18 -14.64 -33.43 -2.08
C SER A 18 -13.62 -33.96 -3.09
N GLU A 19 -14.06 -34.28 -4.33
CA GLU A 19 -13.14 -34.62 -5.43
C GLU A 19 -12.10 -33.51 -5.68
N MET A 20 -12.51 -32.22 -5.69
CA MET A 20 -11.57 -31.08 -5.83
C MET A 20 -10.59 -30.95 -4.66
N ALA A 21 -10.95 -31.45 -3.49
CA ALA A 21 -10.14 -31.42 -2.27
C ALA A 21 -9.33 -32.71 -2.07
N ASP A 22 -9.39 -33.65 -3.02
CA ASP A 22 -8.77 -35.00 -2.94
C ASP A 22 -9.23 -35.77 -1.67
N LEU A 23 -10.55 -35.70 -1.38
CA LEU A 23 -11.18 -36.36 -0.25
C LEU A 23 -12.24 -37.33 -0.76
N GLU A 24 -12.29 -38.52 -0.16
CA GLU A 24 -13.27 -39.57 -0.46
C GLU A 24 -14.20 -39.77 0.73
N PHE A 25 -15.52 -39.78 0.46
CA PHE A 25 -16.56 -40.04 1.45
C PHE A 25 -17.58 -41.05 0.88
N THR A 26 -18.23 -41.80 1.76
CA THR A 26 -19.32 -42.69 1.41
C THR A 26 -20.64 -41.91 1.22
N GLU A 27 -21.62 -42.53 0.55
CA GLU A 27 -22.95 -41.91 0.37
C GLU A 27 -23.60 -41.55 1.72
N ILE A 28 -23.42 -42.40 2.75
CA ILE A 28 -23.95 -42.16 4.09
C ILE A 28 -23.33 -40.90 4.71
N GLU A 29 -22.00 -40.69 4.52
CA GLU A 29 -21.30 -39.53 5.03
C GLU A 29 -21.72 -38.24 4.30
N TYR A 30 -21.94 -38.28 2.98
CA TYR A 30 -22.51 -37.16 2.25
C TYR A 30 -23.90 -36.76 2.80
N GLU A 31 -24.77 -37.71 3.08
CA GLU A 31 -26.09 -37.40 3.67
C GLU A 31 -25.97 -36.83 5.08
N LEU A 32 -25.04 -37.34 5.92
CA LEU A 32 -24.82 -36.80 7.26
C LEU A 32 -24.29 -35.35 7.22
N MET A 33 -23.39 -35.02 6.27
CA MET A 33 -22.82 -33.69 6.12
C MET A 33 -23.83 -32.68 5.57
N ARG A 34 -24.74 -33.09 4.71
CA ARG A 34 -25.65 -32.22 3.95
C ARG A 34 -26.33 -31.14 4.81
N GLY A 35 -26.95 -31.55 5.91
CA GLY A 35 -27.67 -30.63 6.78
C GLY A 35 -26.77 -29.60 7.48
N ALA A 36 -25.56 -29.99 7.85
CA ALA A 36 -24.61 -29.09 8.48
C ALA A 36 -24.08 -28.07 7.47
N ILE A 37 -23.75 -28.48 6.26
CA ILE A 37 -23.25 -27.62 5.20
C ILE A 37 -24.33 -26.64 4.72
N GLN A 38 -25.59 -27.09 4.61
CA GLN A 38 -26.71 -26.21 4.29
C GLN A 38 -26.85 -25.08 5.33
N ARG A 39 -26.85 -25.42 6.62
CA ARG A 39 -26.91 -24.41 7.70
C ARG A 39 -25.72 -23.47 7.69
N ASN A 40 -24.51 -23.96 7.40
CA ASN A 40 -23.34 -23.11 7.28
C ASN A 40 -23.45 -22.14 6.11
N ARG A 41 -23.96 -22.57 4.96
CA ARG A 41 -24.25 -21.74 3.81
C ARG A 41 -25.21 -20.58 4.15
N GLU A 42 -26.29 -20.91 4.86
CA GLU A 42 -27.26 -19.90 5.33
C GLU A 42 -26.63 -18.89 6.30
N ARG A 43 -25.80 -19.39 7.23
CA ARG A 43 -25.02 -18.51 8.13
C ARG A 43 -24.05 -17.59 7.39
N TYR A 44 -23.36 -18.10 6.36
CA TYR A 44 -22.50 -17.27 5.52
C TYR A 44 -23.28 -16.23 4.71
N ALA A 45 -24.49 -16.56 4.24
CA ALA A 45 -25.36 -15.59 3.59
C ALA A 45 -25.74 -14.48 4.56
N ALA A 46 -26.20 -14.81 5.76
CA ALA A 46 -26.53 -13.84 6.79
C ALA A 46 -25.32 -12.99 7.22
N LEU A 47 -24.11 -13.59 7.29
CA LEU A 47 -22.88 -12.84 7.60
C LEU A 47 -22.53 -11.81 6.52
N ARG A 48 -22.76 -12.13 5.23
CA ARG A 48 -22.50 -11.18 4.12
C ARG A 48 -23.44 -9.99 4.12
N ASP A 49 -24.61 -10.12 4.72
CA ASP A 49 -25.59 -9.03 4.84
C ASP A 49 -25.25 -8.06 5.99
N LEU A 50 -24.29 -8.40 6.84
CA LEU A 50 -23.85 -7.51 7.90
C LEU A 50 -22.95 -6.39 7.33
N PRO A 51 -23.29 -5.10 7.54
CA PRO A 51 -22.44 -3.99 7.17
C PRO A 51 -21.27 -3.90 8.14
N ILE A 52 -20.13 -4.52 7.79
CA ILE A 52 -18.90 -4.46 8.58
C ILE A 52 -17.97 -3.42 7.94
N PRO A 53 -17.75 -2.26 8.60
CA PRO A 53 -16.79 -1.28 8.12
C PRO A 53 -15.37 -1.84 8.00
N ASN A 54 -14.59 -1.31 7.06
CA ASN A 54 -13.22 -1.80 6.82
C ASN A 54 -12.24 -1.50 7.96
N ASP A 55 -12.58 -0.60 8.87
CA ASP A 55 -11.83 -0.24 10.07
C ASP A 55 -12.26 -1.02 11.32
N THR A 56 -13.19 -1.97 11.17
CA THR A 56 -13.57 -2.87 12.26
C THR A 56 -12.43 -3.84 12.56
N GLU A 57 -11.94 -3.77 13.80
CA GLU A 57 -10.88 -4.68 14.24
C GLU A 57 -11.37 -6.13 14.31
N PRO A 58 -10.50 -7.12 13.99
CA PRO A 58 -10.83 -8.54 14.22
C PRO A 58 -11.14 -8.82 15.68
N ALA A 59 -12.09 -9.73 15.94
CA ALA A 59 -12.46 -10.15 17.30
C ALA A 59 -11.28 -10.81 18.05
N VAL A 60 -10.29 -11.34 17.32
CA VAL A 60 -9.08 -11.95 17.87
C VAL A 60 -7.87 -11.30 17.18
N THR A 61 -7.00 -10.69 17.98
CA THR A 61 -5.75 -10.08 17.52
C THR A 61 -4.57 -10.79 18.18
N PHE A 62 -3.47 -10.88 17.43
CA PHE A 62 -2.21 -11.37 18.00
C PHE A 62 -1.63 -10.34 18.97
N GLN A 63 -1.38 -10.75 20.20
CA GLN A 63 -0.73 -9.93 21.23
C GLN A 63 0.67 -10.50 21.48
N PRO A 64 1.74 -9.78 21.10
CA PRO A 64 3.11 -10.27 21.27
C PRO A 64 3.61 -10.19 22.74
N PHE A 65 2.78 -9.66 23.62
CA PHE A 65 3.13 -9.47 25.04
C PHE A 65 2.40 -10.50 25.91
N MET A 66 3.10 -11.03 26.92
CA MET A 66 2.46 -11.88 27.91
C MET A 66 1.53 -11.08 28.83
N VAL A 67 0.57 -11.77 29.45
CA VAL A 67 -0.33 -11.14 30.42
C VAL A 67 0.50 -10.56 31.57
N GLY A 68 0.42 -9.23 31.75
CA GLY A 68 1.21 -8.51 32.74
C GLY A 68 2.42 -7.76 32.18
N ASP A 69 2.85 -8.06 30.97
CA ASP A 69 3.86 -7.25 30.29
C ASP A 69 3.27 -5.90 29.91
N ARG A 70 3.97 -4.84 30.26
CA ARG A 70 3.62 -3.52 29.75
C ARG A 70 4.17 -3.39 28.32
N PRO A 71 3.36 -2.94 27.34
CA PRO A 71 3.91 -2.54 26.05
C PRO A 71 5.08 -1.58 26.29
N MET A 72 6.25 -1.87 25.75
CA MET A 72 7.40 -0.96 25.78
C MET A 72 7.10 0.25 24.88
N GLY A 73 6.06 1.00 25.20
CA GLY A 73 5.58 2.17 24.47
C GLY A 73 5.51 3.42 25.31
N ALA A 74 5.88 3.34 26.59
CA ALA A 74 6.07 4.53 27.40
C ALA A 74 7.45 5.11 27.07
N ALA A 75 7.47 6.03 26.08
CA ALA A 75 8.52 7.03 25.92
C ALA A 75 9.93 6.59 26.34
N THR A 76 10.55 5.71 25.57
CA THR A 76 11.99 5.84 25.41
C THR A 76 12.18 7.24 24.84
N PRO A 77 13.01 8.11 25.45
CA PRO A 77 13.40 9.35 24.82
C PRO A 77 13.82 8.95 23.41
N GLN A 78 13.21 9.57 22.38
CA GLN A 78 13.65 9.36 21.01
C GLN A 78 15.16 9.53 21.04
N SER A 79 15.89 8.42 21.00
CA SER A 79 17.29 8.47 20.68
C SER A 79 17.32 9.09 19.31
N THR A 80 17.60 10.38 19.27
CA THR A 80 17.98 11.05 18.03
C THR A 80 19.32 10.44 17.66
N LEU A 81 19.26 9.25 17.04
CA LEU A 81 20.44 8.71 16.39
C LEU A 81 20.87 9.80 15.41
N PRO A 82 22.07 10.38 15.61
CA PRO A 82 22.54 11.36 14.65
C PRO A 82 22.58 10.62 13.30
N ILE A 83 21.82 11.12 12.33
CA ILE A 83 21.87 10.61 10.97
C ILE A 83 23.25 10.97 10.45
N ARG A 84 24.24 10.12 10.74
CA ARG A 84 25.53 10.15 10.10
C ARG A 84 25.36 9.55 8.71
N GLY A 85 24.82 10.37 7.83
CA GLY A 85 24.73 10.02 6.42
C GLY A 85 26.11 10.12 5.75
N PRO A 86 26.24 9.57 4.54
CA PRO A 86 27.42 9.75 3.72
C PRO A 86 27.73 11.26 3.56
N GLU A 87 28.97 11.57 3.22
CA GLU A 87 29.36 12.93 2.83
C GLU A 87 28.37 13.46 1.78
N LEU A 88 27.93 14.72 1.93
CA LEU A 88 27.00 15.27 0.97
C LEU A 88 27.70 15.44 -0.38
N PRO A 89 27.12 14.94 -1.47
CA PRO A 89 27.62 15.27 -2.79
C PRO A 89 27.45 16.79 -3.04
N GLU A 90 28.26 17.35 -3.90
CA GLU A 90 27.97 18.65 -4.50
C GLU A 90 26.57 18.55 -5.19
N VAL A 91 25.80 19.64 -5.11
CA VAL A 91 24.51 19.70 -5.80
C VAL A 91 24.78 19.64 -7.30
N PRO A 92 24.30 18.63 -8.01
CA PRO A 92 24.57 18.50 -9.43
C PRO A 92 23.87 19.59 -10.25
N ASP A 93 24.40 19.89 -11.44
CA ASP A 93 23.79 20.84 -12.38
C ASP A 93 22.36 20.43 -12.78
N SER A 94 22.11 19.13 -12.86
CA SER A 94 20.78 18.57 -13.11
C SER A 94 20.16 17.99 -11.86
N ILE A 95 18.98 18.48 -11.47
CA ILE A 95 18.21 17.94 -10.35
C ILE A 95 17.88 16.44 -10.55
N GLU A 96 17.80 15.97 -11.80
CA GLU A 96 17.52 14.57 -12.13
C GLU A 96 18.60 13.61 -11.65
N ASP A 97 19.83 14.07 -11.49
CA ASP A 97 20.94 13.25 -10.96
C ASP A 97 20.78 12.91 -9.47
N LEU A 98 19.86 13.60 -8.79
CA LEU A 98 19.47 13.28 -7.41
C LEU A 98 18.45 12.14 -7.32
N ALA A 99 17.89 11.67 -8.42
CA ALA A 99 16.77 10.71 -8.42
C ALA A 99 17.08 9.39 -7.70
N PHE A 100 18.33 8.96 -7.65
CA PHE A 100 18.79 7.74 -6.98
C PHE A 100 19.54 7.99 -5.67
N GLN A 101 19.57 9.22 -5.19
CA GLN A 101 20.23 9.53 -3.94
C GLN A 101 19.44 8.95 -2.75
N PRO A 102 20.13 8.43 -1.71
CA PRO A 102 19.47 7.99 -0.49
C PRO A 102 18.65 9.11 0.15
N VAL A 103 17.52 8.75 0.79
CA VAL A 103 16.68 9.71 1.53
C VAL A 103 17.48 10.54 2.53
N THR A 104 18.50 9.95 3.16
CA THR A 104 19.41 10.65 4.09
C THR A 104 20.21 11.78 3.42
N VAL A 105 20.55 11.65 2.15
CA VAL A 105 21.18 12.71 1.35
C VAL A 105 20.15 13.77 0.97
N LEU A 106 19.03 13.35 0.37
CA LEU A 106 17.95 14.27 -0.03
C LEU A 106 17.46 15.11 1.14
N SER A 107 17.26 14.49 2.30
CA SER A 107 16.84 15.15 3.54
C SER A 107 17.78 16.28 3.95
N ARG A 108 19.10 16.03 3.91
CA ARG A 108 20.10 17.02 4.30
C ARG A 108 20.23 18.16 3.29
N LEU A 109 20.06 17.88 1.99
CA LEU A 109 20.02 18.92 0.96
C LEU A 109 18.81 19.84 1.14
N VAL A 110 17.64 19.29 1.45
CA VAL A 110 16.43 20.05 1.74
C VAL A 110 16.57 20.85 3.04
N GLU A 111 17.07 20.24 4.12
CA GLU A 111 17.32 20.92 5.40
C GLU A 111 18.25 22.13 5.24
N ARG A 112 19.31 21.98 4.42
CA ARG A 112 20.27 23.04 4.13
C ARG A 112 19.78 24.06 3.09
N ARG A 113 18.60 23.82 2.51
CA ARG A 113 18.02 24.66 1.44
C ARG A 113 18.88 24.71 0.17
N GLU A 114 19.71 23.70 -0.04
CA GLU A 114 20.49 23.53 -1.26
C GLU A 114 19.61 23.02 -2.41
N VAL A 115 18.51 22.32 -2.07
CA VAL A 115 17.45 21.86 -2.99
C VAL A 115 16.11 22.13 -2.32
N THR A 116 15.10 22.56 -3.09
CA THR A 116 13.75 22.74 -2.56
C THR A 116 12.92 21.45 -2.63
N SER A 117 11.94 21.33 -1.74
CA SER A 117 10.95 20.26 -1.82
C SER A 117 10.17 20.31 -3.15
N THR A 118 9.89 21.51 -3.64
CA THR A 118 9.20 21.73 -4.92
C THR A 118 10.03 21.23 -6.10
N ASP A 119 11.35 21.46 -6.12
CA ASP A 119 12.23 20.96 -7.18
C ASP A 119 12.29 19.43 -7.19
N LEU A 120 12.49 18.79 -6.01
CA LEU A 120 12.47 17.34 -5.89
C LEU A 120 11.12 16.75 -6.30
N THR A 121 10.02 17.36 -5.86
CA THR A 121 8.67 16.88 -6.18
C THR A 121 8.42 16.97 -7.68
N THR A 122 8.78 18.07 -8.31
CA THR A 122 8.65 18.27 -9.76
C THR A 122 9.47 17.25 -10.54
N MET A 123 10.71 17.03 -10.12
CA MET A 123 11.60 16.03 -10.72
C MET A 123 10.98 14.62 -10.66
N TYR A 124 10.52 14.16 -9.48
CA TYR A 124 9.92 12.85 -9.34
C TYR A 124 8.58 12.71 -10.09
N LEU A 125 7.73 13.74 -10.10
CA LEU A 125 6.51 13.74 -10.92
C LEU A 125 6.82 13.62 -12.41
N ASN A 126 7.83 14.32 -12.91
CA ASN A 126 8.29 14.21 -14.30
C ASN A 126 8.79 12.80 -14.61
N ARG A 127 9.54 12.19 -13.71
CA ARG A 127 10.02 10.80 -13.85
C ARG A 127 8.88 9.78 -13.80
N LEU A 128 7.90 9.97 -12.90
CA LEU A 128 6.69 9.13 -12.85
C LEU A 128 5.88 9.22 -14.15
N ASN A 129 5.72 10.42 -14.70
CA ASN A 129 5.05 10.61 -16.00
C ASN A 129 5.83 9.96 -17.15
N ARG A 130 7.16 10.03 -17.14
CA ARG A 130 8.00 9.51 -18.21
C ARG A 130 8.14 7.98 -18.20
N TYR A 131 8.24 7.38 -17.03
CA TYR A 131 8.58 5.96 -16.88
C TYR A 131 7.47 5.12 -16.25
N GLY A 132 6.48 5.74 -15.61
CA GLY A 132 5.41 5.04 -14.87
C GLY A 132 4.62 4.08 -15.72
N ASP A 133 4.28 4.46 -16.93
CA ASP A 133 3.54 3.61 -17.89
C ASP A 133 4.41 2.44 -18.38
N THR A 134 5.70 2.69 -18.65
CA THR A 134 6.64 1.61 -19.05
C THR A 134 6.73 0.54 -17.99
N LEU A 135 6.78 0.93 -16.72
CA LEU A 135 6.84 0.00 -15.58
C LEU A 135 5.45 -0.47 -15.13
N ASN A 136 4.38 0.17 -15.58
CA ASN A 136 3.01 -0.08 -15.15
C ASN A 136 2.88 -0.08 -13.61
N CYS A 137 3.54 0.91 -12.97
CA CYS A 137 3.71 0.95 -11.51
C CYS A 137 2.85 2.01 -10.81
N VAL A 138 2.09 2.82 -11.56
CA VAL A 138 1.29 3.93 -11.02
C VAL A 138 -0.20 3.66 -11.22
N ILE A 139 -1.00 3.80 -10.16
CA ILE A 139 -2.47 3.77 -10.24
C ILE A 139 -3.04 5.19 -10.30
N THR A 140 -2.50 6.10 -9.48
CA THR A 140 -2.96 7.49 -9.43
C THR A 140 -1.78 8.40 -9.12
N LEU A 141 -1.53 9.40 -9.95
CA LEU A 141 -0.67 10.52 -9.61
C LEU A 141 -1.45 11.51 -8.74
N THR A 142 -0.80 12.02 -7.71
CA THR A 142 -1.36 13.01 -6.77
C THR A 142 -0.72 14.38 -6.98
N SER A 143 -0.53 14.80 -8.23
CA SER A 143 0.29 15.94 -8.62
C SER A 143 -0.08 17.25 -7.90
N ASP A 144 -1.36 17.62 -7.88
CA ASP A 144 -1.81 18.86 -7.26
C ASP A 144 -1.59 18.84 -5.75
N LEU A 145 -1.90 17.71 -5.10
CA LEU A 145 -1.64 17.50 -3.68
C LEU A 145 -0.15 17.58 -3.39
N ALA A 146 0.68 16.90 -4.19
CA ALA A 146 2.12 16.85 -4.02
C ALA A 146 2.75 18.25 -4.13
N LEU A 147 2.40 19.02 -5.16
CA LEU A 147 2.92 20.38 -5.34
C LEU A 147 2.47 21.31 -4.21
N SER A 148 1.23 21.19 -3.73
CA SER A 148 0.74 21.94 -2.58
C SER A 148 1.49 21.59 -1.30
N GLN A 149 1.74 20.30 -1.05
CA GLN A 149 2.52 19.83 0.11
C GLN A 149 3.97 20.29 0.03
N ALA A 150 4.59 20.23 -1.15
CA ALA A 150 5.98 20.65 -1.37
C ALA A 150 6.15 22.15 -1.13
N ALA A 151 5.27 22.97 -1.71
CA ALA A 151 5.31 24.42 -1.51
C ALA A 151 5.14 24.80 -0.02
N ARG A 152 4.26 24.08 0.70
CA ARG A 152 4.10 24.26 2.15
C ARG A 152 5.37 23.86 2.90
N ALA A 153 6.00 22.75 2.55
CA ALA A 153 7.25 22.31 3.16
C ALA A 153 8.35 23.37 2.97
N ASP A 154 8.50 23.90 1.76
CA ASP A 154 9.48 24.95 1.47
C ASP A 154 9.23 26.21 2.31
N GLN A 155 7.97 26.65 2.42
CA GLN A 155 7.62 27.81 3.27
C GLN A 155 7.96 27.56 4.75
N GLU A 156 7.66 26.38 5.27
CA GLU A 156 7.95 26.02 6.65
C GLU A 156 9.45 25.97 6.92
N ILE A 157 10.22 25.37 6.02
CA ILE A 157 11.70 25.26 6.12
C ILE A 157 12.34 26.65 6.02
N GLN A 158 11.87 27.50 5.10
CA GLN A 158 12.34 28.89 4.98
C GLN A 158 12.06 29.69 6.25
N ALA A 159 10.94 29.44 6.91
CA ALA A 159 10.57 30.05 8.19
C ALA A 159 11.30 29.43 9.41
N GLY A 160 12.26 28.51 9.19
CA GLY A 160 13.03 27.84 10.26
C GLY A 160 12.28 26.70 10.96
N ARG A 161 11.15 26.24 10.42
CA ARG A 161 10.36 25.14 10.96
C ARG A 161 10.66 23.85 10.20
N TYR A 162 11.73 23.20 10.54
CA TYR A 162 12.08 21.88 9.99
C TYR A 162 11.51 20.77 10.87
N ARG A 163 10.66 19.89 10.28
CA ARG A 163 9.96 18.82 11.00
C ARG A 163 10.81 17.57 11.21
N GLY A 164 11.90 17.42 10.48
CA GLY A 164 12.77 16.26 10.54
C GLY A 164 13.08 15.63 9.18
N PRO A 165 13.74 14.45 9.16
CA PRO A 165 14.38 13.91 7.96
C PRO A 165 13.46 13.61 6.76
N LEU A 166 12.16 13.53 6.96
CA LEU A 166 11.19 13.30 5.87
C LEU A 166 10.49 14.58 5.40
N HIS A 167 10.82 15.74 6.02
CA HIS A 167 10.18 17.01 5.67
C HIS A 167 10.55 17.43 4.25
N GLY A 168 9.53 17.54 3.40
CA GLY A 168 9.69 17.90 1.98
C GLY A 168 10.16 16.75 1.08
N ILE A 169 10.24 15.52 1.57
CA ILE A 169 10.71 14.38 0.77
C ILE A 169 9.55 13.71 0.02
N PRO A 170 9.63 13.60 -1.32
CA PRO A 170 8.61 12.95 -2.14
C PRO A 170 8.58 11.43 -1.94
N TRP A 171 7.37 10.88 -1.75
CA TRP A 171 7.17 9.45 -1.52
C TRP A 171 5.97 8.88 -2.25
N GLY A 172 5.96 7.55 -2.43
CA GLY A 172 4.87 6.80 -3.03
C GLY A 172 4.19 5.84 -2.06
N ALA A 173 2.86 5.81 -2.08
CA ALA A 173 2.06 4.92 -1.25
C ALA A 173 1.60 3.69 -2.04
N LYS A 174 1.85 2.47 -1.54
CA LYS A 174 1.12 1.29 -2.03
C LYS A 174 -0.38 1.57 -1.99
N ASP A 175 -1.09 1.21 -3.05
CA ASP A 175 -2.52 1.52 -3.19
C ASP A 175 -3.45 0.68 -2.27
N LEU A 176 -2.87 0.06 -1.26
CA LEU A 176 -3.55 -0.52 -0.11
C LEU A 176 -3.96 0.56 0.91
N PHE A 177 -3.12 1.58 1.08
CA PHE A 177 -3.32 2.59 2.11
C PHE A 177 -4.39 3.60 1.70
N ALA A 178 -5.46 3.69 2.50
CA ALA A 178 -6.46 4.72 2.35
C ALA A 178 -5.81 6.11 2.37
N THR A 179 -6.18 6.94 1.41
CA THR A 179 -5.68 8.31 1.24
C THR A 179 -6.85 9.18 0.86
N ARG A 180 -7.23 10.10 1.73
CA ARG A 180 -8.36 11.00 1.53
C ARG A 180 -8.20 11.79 0.24
N GLY A 181 -9.27 11.84 -0.56
CA GLY A 181 -9.29 12.57 -1.83
C GLY A 181 -8.60 11.85 -3.00
N ALA A 182 -7.95 10.72 -2.77
CA ALA A 182 -7.38 9.89 -3.82
C ALA A 182 -8.05 8.51 -3.86
N ARG A 183 -8.03 7.88 -5.04
CA ARG A 183 -8.51 6.50 -5.17
C ARG A 183 -7.67 5.56 -4.32
N THR A 184 -8.31 4.56 -3.75
CA THR A 184 -7.68 3.43 -3.06
C THR A 184 -8.33 2.17 -3.57
N THR A 185 -7.68 1.52 -4.55
CA THR A 185 -8.31 0.50 -5.39
C THR A 185 -7.98 -0.93 -4.96
N TRP A 186 -7.03 -1.10 -4.04
CA TRP A 186 -6.49 -2.41 -3.63
C TRP A 186 -6.00 -3.25 -4.82
N GLY A 187 -5.71 -2.61 -5.97
CA GLY A 187 -5.29 -3.26 -7.20
C GLY A 187 -6.37 -4.10 -7.89
N ALA A 188 -7.61 -4.10 -7.41
CA ALA A 188 -8.70 -4.98 -7.85
C ALA A 188 -9.78 -4.23 -8.63
N LYS A 189 -10.18 -4.77 -9.79
CA LYS A 189 -11.13 -4.14 -10.72
C LYS A 189 -12.46 -3.68 -10.08
N PRO A 190 -13.10 -4.43 -9.17
CA PRO A 190 -14.32 -3.97 -8.52
C PRO A 190 -14.17 -2.67 -7.72
N TYR A 191 -12.95 -2.33 -7.31
CA TYR A 191 -12.64 -1.15 -6.49
C TYR A 191 -11.89 -0.04 -7.26
N GLU A 192 -11.80 -0.13 -8.59
CA GLU A 192 -11.03 0.81 -9.43
C GLU A 192 -11.36 2.27 -9.18
N PHE A 193 -12.60 2.58 -8.83
CA PHE A 193 -13.07 3.95 -8.57
C PHE A 193 -13.34 4.23 -7.09
N GLN A 194 -12.91 3.34 -6.19
CA GLN A 194 -13.14 3.49 -4.77
C GLN A 194 -12.39 4.71 -4.21
N ILE A 195 -13.11 5.53 -3.46
CA ILE A 195 -12.57 6.60 -2.64
C ILE A 195 -12.94 6.30 -1.19
N ILE A 196 -11.94 6.27 -0.32
CA ILE A 196 -12.11 6.09 1.13
C ILE A 196 -11.87 7.44 1.78
N ASP A 197 -12.88 7.99 2.49
CA ASP A 197 -12.82 9.32 3.10
C ASP A 197 -12.07 9.32 4.45
N SER A 198 -10.92 8.68 4.46
CA SER A 198 -10.01 8.68 5.61
C SER A 198 -8.58 8.46 5.15
N ASP A 199 -7.62 8.83 5.99
CA ASP A 199 -6.22 8.52 5.78
C ASP A 199 -5.81 7.36 6.70
N ALA A 200 -5.08 6.39 6.14
CA ALA A 200 -4.43 5.36 6.95
C ALA A 200 -3.44 6.00 7.93
N THR A 201 -3.26 5.42 9.11
CA THR A 201 -2.36 5.96 10.14
C THR A 201 -0.94 6.25 9.62
N VAL A 202 -0.40 5.41 8.74
CA VAL A 202 0.92 5.63 8.13
C VAL A 202 0.92 6.87 7.23
N VAL A 203 -0.16 7.12 6.48
CA VAL A 203 -0.31 8.31 5.63
C VAL A 203 -0.36 9.57 6.49
N GLN A 204 -1.16 9.56 7.57
CA GLN A 204 -1.22 10.68 8.53
C GLN A 204 0.15 10.98 9.14
N ARG A 205 0.86 9.95 9.62
CA ARG A 205 2.18 10.13 10.22
C ARG A 205 3.22 10.69 9.25
N LEU A 206 3.20 10.25 8.00
CA LEU A 206 4.09 10.79 6.96
C LEU A 206 3.72 12.24 6.61
N GLN A 207 2.43 12.56 6.55
CA GLN A 207 1.97 13.94 6.37
C GLN A 207 2.37 14.84 7.56
N ASP A 208 2.27 14.34 8.79
CA ASP A 208 2.71 15.07 9.99
C ASP A 208 4.23 15.31 10.00
N ALA A 209 5.00 14.33 9.49
CA ALA A 209 6.43 14.47 9.26
C ALA A 209 6.78 15.43 8.11
N GLY A 210 5.79 15.88 7.33
CA GLY A 210 5.96 16.79 6.21
C GLY A 210 6.41 16.13 4.90
N ALA A 211 6.29 14.80 4.78
CA ALA A 211 6.58 14.08 3.54
C ALA A 211 5.52 14.39 2.45
N VAL A 212 5.92 14.36 1.19
CA VAL A 212 5.13 14.77 0.03
C VAL A 212 4.65 13.53 -0.74
N LEU A 213 3.34 13.27 -0.76
CA LEU A 213 2.77 12.13 -1.48
C LEU A 213 2.66 12.44 -2.98
N VAL A 214 3.44 11.75 -3.81
CA VAL A 214 3.46 11.98 -5.27
C VAL A 214 2.61 10.98 -6.06
N ALA A 215 2.39 9.78 -5.53
CA ALA A 215 1.62 8.74 -6.23
C ALA A 215 1.05 7.68 -5.32
N LYS A 216 -0.09 7.09 -5.76
CA LYS A 216 -0.59 5.79 -5.33
C LYS A 216 -0.02 4.76 -6.30
N LEU A 217 0.77 3.82 -5.79
CA LEU A 217 1.56 2.87 -6.56
C LEU A 217 0.87 1.51 -6.64
N SER A 218 1.01 0.84 -7.77
CA SER A 218 0.35 -0.41 -8.07
C SER A 218 0.68 -1.52 -7.07
N MET A 219 -0.26 -2.41 -6.92
CA MET A 219 -0.14 -3.58 -6.04
C MET A 219 -0.87 -4.77 -6.64
N GLY A 220 -0.43 -5.97 -6.34
CA GLY A 220 -1.21 -7.16 -6.69
C GLY A 220 -2.62 -7.10 -6.10
N ALA A 221 -3.61 -7.51 -6.89
CA ALA A 221 -5.02 -7.43 -6.51
C ALA A 221 -5.27 -8.05 -5.13
N LEU A 222 -5.91 -7.30 -4.25
CA LEU A 222 -6.19 -7.69 -2.85
C LEU A 222 -4.95 -8.19 -2.10
N ALA A 223 -3.79 -7.59 -2.37
CA ALA A 223 -2.49 -7.92 -1.80
C ALA A 223 -1.97 -9.33 -2.18
N GLN A 224 -2.31 -9.82 -3.37
CA GLN A 224 -1.84 -11.11 -3.89
C GLN A 224 -1.04 -10.93 -5.19
N GLY A 225 0.19 -11.46 -5.23
CA GLY A 225 1.06 -11.43 -6.41
C GLY A 225 1.36 -10.03 -6.94
N GLY A 226 1.74 -9.92 -8.23
CA GLY A 226 2.12 -8.65 -8.88
C GLY A 226 1.18 -8.16 -9.98
N VAL A 227 0.01 -8.80 -10.14
CA VAL A 227 -0.98 -8.46 -11.17
C VAL A 227 -2.12 -7.65 -10.55
N TRP A 228 -2.47 -6.55 -11.18
CA TRP A 228 -3.56 -5.67 -10.79
C TRP A 228 -4.49 -5.40 -12.00
N PHE A 229 -5.59 -4.67 -11.83
CA PHE A 229 -6.55 -4.43 -12.93
C PHE A 229 -5.94 -3.72 -14.17
N GLY A 230 -4.82 -3.01 -14.01
CA GLY A 230 -4.05 -2.43 -15.11
C GLY A 230 -3.01 -3.37 -15.73
N GLY A 231 -2.93 -4.62 -15.28
CA GLY A 231 -1.96 -5.61 -15.77
C GLY A 231 -0.85 -5.92 -14.77
N SER A 232 0.31 -6.34 -15.25
CA SER A 232 1.46 -6.66 -14.40
C SER A 232 2.40 -5.47 -14.26
N THR A 233 2.81 -5.16 -13.04
CA THR A 233 3.90 -4.22 -12.79
C THR A 233 5.22 -4.85 -13.21
N ARG A 234 6.05 -4.09 -13.93
CA ARG A 234 7.25 -4.58 -14.58
C ARG A 234 8.51 -4.34 -13.77
N ASN A 235 9.46 -5.22 -13.91
CA ASN A 235 10.79 -5.10 -13.30
C ASN A 235 11.61 -4.02 -14.04
N PRO A 236 12.18 -3.03 -13.35
CA PRO A 236 12.96 -1.97 -13.99
C PRO A 236 14.20 -2.42 -14.77
N TRP A 237 14.80 -3.55 -14.40
CA TRP A 237 15.97 -4.12 -15.08
C TRP A 237 15.61 -5.01 -16.27
N ASP A 238 14.39 -5.57 -16.26
CA ASP A 238 13.87 -6.43 -17.33
C ASP A 238 12.35 -6.27 -17.42
N VAL A 239 11.89 -5.36 -18.26
CA VAL A 239 10.47 -5.02 -18.42
C VAL A 239 9.62 -6.17 -19.01
N SER A 240 10.24 -7.25 -19.47
CA SER A 240 9.53 -8.48 -19.87
C SER A 240 9.06 -9.28 -18.65
N ARG A 241 9.61 -9.03 -17.46
CA ARG A 241 9.31 -9.72 -16.20
C ARG A 241 8.49 -8.85 -15.26
N SER A 242 7.74 -9.51 -14.38
CA SER A 242 7.07 -8.85 -13.27
C SER A 242 8.09 -8.41 -12.20
N SER A 243 7.77 -7.30 -11.50
CA SER A 243 8.51 -6.86 -10.31
C SER A 243 8.21 -7.71 -9.07
N SER A 244 7.44 -8.83 -9.20
CA SER A 244 6.90 -9.57 -8.07
C SER A 244 5.76 -8.79 -7.36
N GLY A 245 5.46 -9.06 -6.11
CA GLY A 245 4.38 -8.40 -5.36
C GLY A 245 4.22 -8.96 -3.95
N SER A 246 3.23 -8.50 -3.22
CA SER A 246 2.13 -7.61 -3.63
C SER A 246 2.49 -6.13 -3.67
N SER A 247 3.61 -5.67 -3.11
CA SER A 247 4.11 -4.29 -3.17
C SER A 247 4.84 -3.99 -4.49
N ALA A 248 4.27 -4.43 -5.61
CA ALA A 248 4.90 -4.41 -6.94
C ALA A 248 5.30 -3.00 -7.40
N GLY A 249 4.38 -2.04 -7.32
CA GLY A 249 4.62 -0.65 -7.68
C GLY A 249 5.61 0.06 -6.76
N PRO A 250 5.49 -0.04 -5.43
CA PRO A 250 6.50 0.48 -4.51
C PRO A 250 7.92 0.01 -4.82
N ALA A 251 8.10 -1.30 -5.05
CA ALA A 251 9.40 -1.86 -5.39
C ALA A 251 9.93 -1.31 -6.72
N ALA A 252 9.12 -1.36 -7.78
CA ALA A 252 9.51 -0.89 -9.10
C ALA A 252 9.81 0.62 -9.14
N ALA A 253 8.95 1.45 -8.54
CA ALA A 253 9.13 2.90 -8.53
C ALA A 253 10.37 3.33 -7.73
N THR A 254 10.61 2.74 -6.56
CA THR A 254 11.79 3.06 -5.76
C THR A 254 13.07 2.63 -6.47
N ALA A 255 13.09 1.40 -7.00
CA ALA A 255 14.26 0.88 -7.72
C ALA A 255 14.60 1.66 -8.99
N ALA A 256 13.59 2.23 -9.66
CA ALA A 256 13.78 3.08 -10.85
C ALA A 256 14.01 4.56 -10.54
N GLY A 257 14.12 4.96 -9.27
CA GLY A 257 14.31 6.34 -8.88
C GLY A 257 13.13 7.25 -9.28
N LEU A 258 11.90 6.75 -9.15
CA LEU A 258 10.68 7.52 -9.45
C LEU A 258 10.07 8.17 -8.21
N VAL A 259 10.57 7.84 -7.06
CA VAL A 259 10.21 8.40 -5.74
C VAL A 259 11.43 8.38 -4.84
N GLY A 260 11.50 9.28 -3.85
CA GLY A 260 12.57 9.28 -2.85
C GLY A 260 12.51 8.04 -1.95
N PHE A 261 11.30 7.59 -1.61
CA PHE A 261 11.02 6.34 -0.92
C PHE A 261 9.57 5.90 -1.16
N SER A 262 9.24 4.68 -0.79
CA SER A 262 7.85 4.21 -0.83
C SER A 262 7.51 3.32 0.36
N ILE A 263 6.22 3.19 0.64
CA ILE A 263 5.70 2.28 1.67
C ILE A 263 4.96 1.13 1.00
N GLY A 264 5.38 -0.08 1.36
CA GLY A 264 4.74 -1.35 1.03
C GLY A 264 4.18 -2.04 2.27
N THR A 265 3.71 -3.27 2.10
CA THR A 265 3.23 -4.16 3.17
C THR A 265 3.76 -5.57 2.96
N GLU A 266 3.92 -6.29 4.08
CA GLU A 266 4.29 -7.71 4.07
C GLU A 266 3.59 -8.47 5.18
#